data_a7824fc495e52825e5817b4211524471
#
_entry.id   a7824fc495e52825e5817b4211524471
#
_cell.length_a   1.000
_cell.length_b   1.000
_cell.length_c   1.000
_cell.angle_alpha   90.00
_cell.angle_beta   90.00
_cell.angle_gamma   90.00
#
_symmetry.space_group_name_H-M   'P 1'
#
loop_
_entity.id
_entity.type
_entity.pdbx_description
1 polymer ?
#
loop_
_entity_poly.entity_id
_entity_poly.type
_entity_poly.pdbx_seq_one_letter_code
_entity_poly.pdbx_strand_id
1 'polypeptide(L)'
;MTETASGPARSSRAKGTKANRGLRIERIHTTPGVHPYDEVVWERRDVVMTNWRDGSINFEQRGVEFPDFWSVNAVNIVTSKYFRGAVGTAQRETGLKQLIDRIVKTYTKAGEDNRYFASPADAEIFEHELAYALLHQIFSFNSPVWFNVGTPQPQQVSACFILAVDDSMESI
;
A
#
# COMPACT_ATOMS: atom_id res chain seq x y z
N MET A 1 -46.62 -1.55 -65.19
CA MET A 1 -45.15 -1.59 -65.02
C MET A 1 -44.80 -0.70 -63.85
N THR A 2 -44.62 -1.26 -62.68
CA THR A 2 -44.29 -0.58 -61.44
C THR A 2 -42.93 -1.03 -61.00
N GLU A 3 -41.95 -0.15 -61.09
CA GLU A 3 -40.58 -0.35 -60.68
C GLU A 3 -40.46 -0.12 -59.15
N THR A 4 -40.06 -1.15 -58.43
CA THR A 4 -39.78 -1.07 -57.01
C THR A 4 -38.28 -0.76 -56.81
N ALA A 5 -37.97 0.45 -56.34
CA ALA A 5 -36.64 0.84 -56.00
C ALA A 5 -36.20 0.23 -54.64
N SER A 6 -35.14 -0.61 -54.67
CA SER A 6 -34.48 -1.15 -53.50
C SER A 6 -33.50 -0.09 -52.92
N GLY A 7 -33.78 0.35 -51.71
CA GLY A 7 -32.88 1.27 -50.99
C GLY A 7 -31.64 0.55 -50.46
N PRO A 8 -30.53 1.25 -50.26
CA PRO A 8 -29.26 0.66 -49.81
C PRO A 8 -29.31 0.17 -48.36
N ALA A 9 -28.79 -1.04 -48.13
CA ALA A 9 -28.68 -1.64 -46.84
C ALA A 9 -27.81 -0.81 -45.88
N ARG A 10 -28.35 -0.49 -44.71
CA ARG A 10 -27.59 0.14 -43.63
C ARG A 10 -26.50 -0.77 -43.14
N SER A 11 -25.24 -0.39 -43.38
CA SER A 11 -24.07 -1.00 -42.79
C SER A 11 -24.17 -0.92 -41.25
N SER A 12 -24.20 -2.06 -40.57
CA SER A 12 -24.10 -2.16 -39.13
C SER A 12 -22.70 -1.77 -38.70
N ARG A 13 -22.57 -0.54 -38.21
CA ARG A 13 -21.34 -0.04 -37.60
C ARG A 13 -21.00 -0.92 -36.40
N ALA A 14 -19.97 -1.74 -36.51
CA ALA A 14 -19.43 -2.53 -35.41
C ALA A 14 -19.18 -1.59 -34.21
N LYS A 15 -19.81 -1.89 -33.06
CA LYS A 15 -19.51 -1.22 -31.80
C LYS A 15 -18.05 -1.53 -31.46
N GLY A 16 -17.16 -0.60 -31.72
CA GLY A 16 -15.78 -0.66 -31.25
C GLY A 16 -15.80 -0.86 -29.74
N THR A 17 -15.18 -1.93 -29.27
CA THR A 17 -14.86 -2.14 -27.86
C THR A 17 -14.18 -0.87 -27.35
N LYS A 18 -14.80 -0.19 -26.39
CA LYS A 18 -14.17 0.95 -25.71
C LYS A 18 -12.84 0.44 -25.16
N ALA A 19 -11.74 0.95 -25.70
CA ALA A 19 -10.41 0.66 -25.16
C ALA A 19 -10.45 0.97 -23.65
N ASN A 20 -9.98 0.03 -22.85
CA ASN A 20 -9.87 0.23 -21.40
C ASN A 20 -8.95 1.44 -21.17
N ARG A 21 -9.48 2.50 -20.59
CA ARG A 21 -8.78 3.79 -20.37
C ARG A 21 -7.95 3.80 -19.09
N GLY A 22 -7.79 2.64 -18.43
CA GLY A 22 -7.01 2.55 -17.20
C GLY A 22 -5.53 2.83 -17.42
N LEU A 23 -4.81 3.00 -16.31
CA LEU A 23 -3.37 3.20 -16.27
C LEU A 23 -2.65 1.95 -16.73
N ARG A 24 -1.66 2.13 -17.60
CA ARG A 24 -0.65 1.12 -17.89
C ARG A 24 0.54 1.37 -16.98
N ILE A 25 0.96 0.34 -16.28
CA ILE A 25 2.08 0.42 -15.35
C ILE A 25 3.29 -0.27 -16.00
N GLU A 26 4.38 0.46 -16.08
CA GLU A 26 5.65 -0.08 -16.55
C GLU A 26 6.44 -0.67 -15.39
N ARG A 27 6.99 -1.85 -15.60
CA ARG A 27 7.85 -2.52 -14.63
C ARG A 27 9.25 -1.90 -14.72
N ILE A 28 9.76 -1.35 -13.62
CA ILE A 28 11.03 -0.59 -13.57
C ILE A 28 12.04 -1.30 -12.68
N HIS A 29 11.64 -1.71 -11.50
CA HIS A 29 12.53 -2.26 -10.48
C HIS A 29 12.38 -3.75 -10.27
N THR A 30 11.25 -4.32 -10.61
CA THR A 30 10.90 -5.69 -10.27
C THR A 30 11.03 -6.64 -11.46
N THR A 31 11.27 -7.92 -11.17
CA THR A 31 11.43 -8.98 -12.18
C THR A 31 10.08 -9.65 -12.46
N PRO A 32 9.68 -9.88 -13.74
CA PRO A 32 8.46 -10.61 -14.05
C PRO A 32 8.46 -12.01 -13.43
N GLY A 33 7.37 -12.35 -12.71
CA GLY A 33 7.19 -13.67 -12.09
C GLY A 33 7.99 -13.88 -10.79
N VAL A 34 8.71 -12.87 -10.31
CA VAL A 34 9.42 -12.91 -9.02
C VAL A 34 8.84 -11.87 -8.09
N HIS A 35 8.49 -12.28 -6.88
CA HIS A 35 8.01 -11.33 -5.87
C HIS A 35 9.20 -10.56 -5.28
N PRO A 36 9.14 -9.24 -5.04
CA PRO A 36 10.25 -8.46 -4.50
C PRO A 36 10.81 -8.99 -3.17
N TYR A 37 9.98 -9.66 -2.39
CA TYR A 37 10.42 -10.27 -1.12
C TYR A 37 11.34 -11.49 -1.30
N ASP A 38 11.33 -12.12 -2.47
CA ASP A 38 12.16 -13.29 -2.75
C ASP A 38 13.57 -12.92 -3.23
N GLU A 39 13.79 -11.62 -3.51
CA GLU A 39 15.07 -11.08 -3.99
C GLU A 39 15.95 -10.54 -2.84
N VAL A 40 15.50 -10.62 -1.58
CA VAL A 40 16.21 -10.08 -0.42
C VAL A 40 16.41 -11.14 0.67
N VAL A 41 17.47 -10.98 1.45
CA VAL A 41 17.74 -11.82 2.61
C VAL A 41 16.99 -11.31 3.82
N TRP A 42 16.22 -12.18 4.45
CA TRP A 42 15.43 -11.87 5.64
C TRP A 42 16.11 -12.41 6.89
N GLU A 43 16.08 -11.62 7.95
CA GLU A 43 16.58 -12.02 9.26
C GLU A 43 15.60 -11.66 10.38
N ARG A 44 15.75 -12.32 11.53
CA ARG A 44 14.97 -12.02 12.73
C ARG A 44 15.80 -11.21 13.70
N ARG A 45 15.23 -10.14 14.21
CA ARG A 45 15.87 -9.21 15.14
C ARG A 45 15.03 -9.02 16.40
N ASP A 46 15.71 -8.75 17.50
CA ASP A 46 15.05 -8.35 18.75
C ASP A 46 15.07 -6.84 18.88
N VAL A 47 13.93 -6.26 19.18
CA VAL A 47 13.75 -4.83 19.43
C VAL A 47 13.48 -4.64 20.92
N VAL A 48 14.42 -4.02 21.62
CA VAL A 48 14.29 -3.65 23.03
C VAL A 48 14.67 -2.18 23.18
N MET A 49 13.74 -1.37 23.65
CA MET A 49 13.93 0.04 23.89
C MET A 49 13.86 0.35 25.37
N THR A 50 14.92 0.89 25.92
CA THR A 50 15.03 1.21 27.34
C THR A 50 14.96 2.71 27.59
N ASN A 51 14.47 3.08 28.76
CA ASN A 51 14.56 4.43 29.27
C ASN A 51 16.01 4.73 29.65
N TRP A 52 16.57 5.78 29.11
CA TRP A 52 17.93 6.17 29.35
C TRP A 52 18.20 6.63 30.81
N ARG A 53 17.15 7.01 31.57
CA ARG A 53 17.27 7.51 32.94
C ARG A 53 17.41 6.41 33.97
N ASP A 54 16.65 5.33 33.82
CA ASP A 54 16.53 4.28 34.84
C ASP A 54 16.73 2.87 34.29
N GLY A 55 16.94 2.73 32.98
CA GLY A 55 17.15 1.42 32.33
C GLY A 55 15.88 0.56 32.20
N SER A 56 14.71 1.08 32.59
CA SER A 56 13.44 0.36 32.44
C SER A 56 13.12 0.11 30.97
N ILE A 57 12.47 -1.02 30.67
CA ILE A 57 12.07 -1.37 29.32
C ILE A 57 10.79 -0.61 28.96
N ASN A 58 10.88 0.27 27.96
CA ASN A 58 9.74 1.01 27.42
C ASN A 58 8.99 0.24 26.36
N PHE A 59 9.70 -0.57 25.58
CA PHE A 59 9.13 -1.39 24.50
C PHE A 59 10.01 -2.62 24.27
N GLU A 60 9.37 -3.78 24.07
CA GLU A 60 10.06 -5.01 23.70
C GLU A 60 9.21 -5.80 22.72
N GLN A 61 9.83 -6.24 21.62
CA GLN A 61 9.27 -7.24 20.71
C GLN A 61 10.44 -8.03 20.10
N ARG A 62 10.40 -9.35 20.26
CA ARG A 62 11.47 -10.23 19.81
C ARG A 62 11.12 -10.94 18.51
N GLY A 63 12.16 -11.32 17.76
CA GLY A 63 12.05 -12.13 16.56
C GLY A 63 11.33 -11.45 15.42
N VAL A 64 11.35 -10.11 15.31
CA VAL A 64 10.73 -9.38 14.21
C VAL A 64 11.51 -9.60 12.91
N GLU A 65 10.80 -9.84 11.81
CA GLU A 65 11.39 -10.16 10.51
C GLU A 65 11.60 -8.90 9.67
N PHE A 66 12.85 -8.65 9.28
CA PHE A 66 13.26 -7.53 8.43
C PHE A 66 14.33 -7.96 7.42
N PRO A 67 14.51 -7.24 6.29
CA PRO A 67 15.67 -7.44 5.44
C PRO A 67 16.97 -7.10 6.19
N ASP A 68 18.04 -7.80 5.88
CA ASP A 68 19.35 -7.67 6.52
C ASP A 68 19.97 -6.27 6.38
N PHE A 69 19.66 -5.58 5.29
CA PHE A 69 20.17 -4.23 5.01
C PHE A 69 19.44 -3.09 5.76
N TRP A 70 18.33 -3.38 6.46
CA TRP A 70 17.64 -2.35 7.25
C TRP A 70 18.44 -1.97 8.48
N SER A 71 18.62 -0.67 8.72
CA SER A 71 19.34 -0.21 9.91
C SER A 71 18.62 -0.58 11.20
N VAL A 72 19.37 -0.80 12.28
CA VAL A 72 18.80 -1.07 13.61
C VAL A 72 17.82 0.04 14.04
N ASN A 73 18.15 1.30 13.75
CA ASN A 73 17.29 2.43 14.09
C ASN A 73 15.95 2.37 13.33
N ALA A 74 15.98 2.08 12.03
CA ALA A 74 14.76 1.95 11.23
C ALA A 74 13.89 0.79 11.74
N VAL A 75 14.49 -0.37 12.03
CA VAL A 75 13.79 -1.51 12.62
C VAL A 75 13.11 -1.16 13.93
N ASN A 76 13.82 -0.48 14.84
CA ASN A 76 13.30 -0.05 16.14
C ASN A 76 12.10 0.89 15.99
N ILE A 77 12.21 1.88 15.10
CA ILE A 77 11.13 2.86 14.86
C ILE A 77 9.92 2.17 14.24
N VAL A 78 10.11 1.37 13.19
CA VAL A 78 9.00 0.73 12.49
C VAL A 78 8.29 -0.27 13.41
N THR A 79 9.03 -1.08 14.13
CA THR A 79 8.44 -2.05 15.05
C THR A 79 7.66 -1.38 16.18
N SER A 80 8.24 -0.37 16.81
CA SER A 80 7.62 0.28 17.97
C SER A 80 6.46 1.21 17.64
N LYS A 81 6.47 1.83 16.43
CA LYS A 81 5.50 2.88 16.07
C LYS A 81 4.49 2.46 15.01
N TYR A 82 4.88 1.64 14.03
CA TYR A 82 4.06 1.38 12.85
C TYR A 82 3.45 -0.02 12.77
N PHE A 83 4.00 -1.01 13.45
CA PHE A 83 3.37 -2.33 13.55
C PHE A 83 2.03 -2.24 14.26
N ARG A 84 1.01 -2.90 13.70
CA ARG A 84 -0.35 -2.93 14.21
C ARG A 84 -0.61 -4.13 15.12
N GLY A 85 -1.70 -4.05 15.90
CA GLY A 85 -2.02 -5.00 16.93
C GLY A 85 -1.29 -4.71 18.26
N ALA A 86 -1.89 -5.11 19.38
CA ALA A 86 -1.26 -4.98 20.69
C ALA A 86 -0.10 -5.98 20.83
N VAL A 87 1.00 -5.56 21.41
CA VAL A 87 2.16 -6.43 21.68
C VAL A 87 1.71 -7.65 22.51
N GLY A 88 2.17 -8.83 22.14
CA GLY A 88 1.81 -10.08 22.79
C GLY A 88 0.48 -10.71 22.34
N THR A 89 -0.23 -10.10 21.39
CA THR A 89 -1.46 -10.68 20.81
C THR A 89 -1.18 -11.30 19.42
N ALA A 90 -2.05 -12.21 19.00
CA ALA A 90 -1.97 -12.84 17.68
C ALA A 90 -2.18 -11.85 16.51
N GLN A 91 -2.79 -10.69 16.79
CA GLN A 91 -3.02 -9.64 15.78
C GLN A 91 -1.81 -8.71 15.61
N ARG A 92 -0.79 -8.85 16.46
CA ARG A 92 0.42 -8.03 16.37
C ARG A 92 1.22 -8.40 15.12
N GLU A 93 1.52 -7.41 14.29
CA GLU A 93 2.46 -7.55 13.18
C GLU A 93 3.85 -7.95 13.74
N THR A 94 4.49 -8.91 13.11
CA THR A 94 5.78 -9.48 13.51
C THR A 94 6.86 -9.35 12.45
N GLY A 95 6.55 -8.73 11.32
CA GLY A 95 7.49 -8.55 10.22
C GLY A 95 7.11 -7.43 9.27
N LEU A 96 8.12 -6.93 8.58
CA LEU A 96 7.98 -5.85 7.61
C LEU A 96 7.06 -6.23 6.44
N LYS A 97 7.06 -7.51 6.03
CA LYS A 97 6.16 -8.01 4.98
C LYS A 97 4.69 -7.71 5.29
N GLN A 98 4.27 -7.99 6.53
CA GLN A 98 2.88 -7.76 6.95
C GLN A 98 2.50 -6.28 6.88
N LEU A 99 3.42 -5.40 7.32
CA LEU A 99 3.21 -3.96 7.27
C LEU A 99 3.09 -3.45 5.83
N ILE A 100 4.02 -3.83 4.96
CA ILE A 100 4.02 -3.45 3.55
C ILE A 100 2.78 -4.01 2.84
N ASP A 101 2.49 -5.29 3.00
CA ASP A 101 1.34 -5.96 2.39
C ASP A 101 0.03 -5.30 2.76
N ARG A 102 -0.14 -4.92 4.02
CA ARG A 102 -1.35 -4.25 4.50
C ARG A 102 -1.62 -2.97 3.69
N ILE A 103 -0.59 -2.20 3.38
CA ILE A 103 -0.70 -0.95 2.63
C ILE A 103 -0.85 -1.25 1.13
N VAL A 104 0.07 -2.01 0.57
CA VAL A 104 0.16 -2.28 -0.86
C VAL A 104 -1.11 -2.96 -1.37
N LYS A 105 -1.57 -4.02 -0.71
CA LYS A 105 -2.80 -4.73 -1.09
C LYS A 105 -4.05 -3.86 -0.96
N THR A 106 -4.09 -2.97 0.03
CA THR A 106 -5.20 -2.02 0.16
C THR A 106 -5.24 -1.03 -1.01
N TYR A 107 -4.10 -0.49 -1.41
CA TYR A 107 -4.04 0.43 -2.55
C TYR A 107 -4.30 -0.29 -3.88
N THR A 108 -3.72 -1.48 -4.08
CA THR A 108 -3.98 -2.29 -5.28
C THR A 108 -5.46 -2.61 -5.41
N LYS A 109 -6.07 -3.10 -4.33
CA LYS A 109 -7.52 -3.38 -4.31
C LYS A 109 -8.36 -2.13 -4.60
N ALA A 110 -8.03 -1.00 -4.01
CA ALA A 110 -8.73 0.26 -4.29
C ALA A 110 -8.60 0.66 -5.77
N GLY A 111 -7.43 0.45 -6.36
CA GLY A 111 -7.19 0.67 -7.78
C GLY A 111 -8.00 -0.26 -8.69
N GLU A 112 -8.12 -1.53 -8.33
CA GLU A 112 -8.95 -2.51 -9.05
C GLU A 112 -10.45 -2.18 -8.94
N ASP A 113 -10.95 -1.95 -7.72
CA ASP A 113 -12.35 -1.62 -7.45
C ASP A 113 -12.80 -0.36 -8.20
N ASN A 114 -11.91 0.62 -8.35
CA ASN A 114 -12.15 1.87 -9.07
C ASN A 114 -11.72 1.83 -10.55
N ARG A 115 -11.26 0.68 -11.05
CA ARG A 115 -10.85 0.48 -12.44
C ARG A 115 -9.75 1.45 -12.89
N TYR A 116 -8.78 1.70 -12.02
CA TYR A 116 -7.63 2.55 -12.32
C TYR A 116 -6.63 1.89 -13.25
N PHE A 117 -6.52 0.56 -13.23
CA PHE A 117 -5.58 -0.19 -14.06
C PHE A 117 -6.19 -0.57 -15.42
N ALA A 118 -5.36 -0.59 -16.46
CA ALA A 118 -5.77 -1.00 -17.80
C ALA A 118 -6.02 -2.51 -17.89
N SER A 119 -5.31 -3.30 -17.09
CA SER A 119 -5.42 -4.76 -17.03
C SER A 119 -5.06 -5.30 -15.63
N PRO A 120 -5.41 -6.56 -15.32
CA PRO A 120 -4.94 -7.23 -14.10
C PRO A 120 -3.41 -7.31 -14.00
N ALA A 121 -2.72 -7.42 -15.14
CA ALA A 121 -1.25 -7.41 -15.17
C ALA A 121 -0.68 -6.06 -14.74
N ASP A 122 -1.34 -4.95 -15.08
CA ASP A 122 -0.94 -3.62 -14.59
C ASP A 122 -1.13 -3.48 -13.07
N ALA A 123 -2.19 -4.09 -12.51
CA ALA A 123 -2.41 -4.13 -11.06
C ALA A 123 -1.30 -4.93 -10.34
N GLU A 124 -0.92 -6.10 -10.87
CA GLU A 124 0.19 -6.90 -10.34
C GLU A 124 1.53 -6.14 -10.40
N ILE A 125 1.81 -5.48 -11.53
CA ILE A 125 3.03 -4.68 -11.66
C ILE A 125 3.03 -3.54 -10.64
N PHE A 126 1.92 -2.83 -10.48
CA PHE A 126 1.77 -1.79 -9.47
C PHE A 126 2.04 -2.33 -8.06
N GLU A 127 1.47 -3.48 -7.71
CA GLU A 127 1.66 -4.12 -6.41
C GLU A 127 3.13 -4.43 -6.15
N HIS A 128 3.81 -5.04 -7.12
CA HIS A 128 5.22 -5.40 -6.99
C HIS A 128 6.14 -4.18 -6.94
N GLU A 129 5.95 -3.20 -7.83
CA GLU A 129 6.75 -1.96 -7.83
C GLU A 129 6.59 -1.17 -6.54
N LEU A 130 5.35 -1.07 -6.02
CA LEU A 130 5.10 -0.39 -4.76
C LEU A 130 5.73 -1.14 -3.57
N ALA A 131 5.59 -2.47 -3.54
CA ALA A 131 6.23 -3.29 -2.51
C ALA A 131 7.75 -3.16 -2.54
N TYR A 132 8.35 -3.20 -3.73
CA TYR A 132 9.79 -3.00 -3.92
C TYR A 132 10.25 -1.63 -3.40
N ALA A 133 9.55 -0.58 -3.80
CA ALA A 133 9.91 0.78 -3.44
C ALA A 133 9.86 1.04 -1.91
N LEU A 134 8.88 0.46 -1.22
CA LEU A 134 8.78 0.53 0.24
C LEU A 134 9.82 -0.35 0.94
N LEU A 135 10.06 -1.56 0.43
CA LEU A 135 11.05 -2.50 0.95
C LEU A 135 12.46 -1.92 0.91
N HIS A 136 12.82 -1.32 -0.22
CA HIS A 136 14.14 -0.72 -0.46
C HIS A 136 14.24 0.74 0.00
N GLN A 137 13.24 1.27 0.69
CA GLN A 137 13.23 2.64 1.24
C GLN A 137 13.46 3.72 0.16
N ILE A 138 13.01 3.47 -1.09
CA ILE A 138 13.10 4.46 -2.18
C ILE A 138 12.25 5.69 -1.85
N PHE A 139 11.08 5.46 -1.24
CA PHE A 139 10.26 6.50 -0.61
C PHE A 139 9.53 5.96 0.62
N SER A 140 8.91 6.84 1.36
CA SER A 140 8.05 6.50 2.49
C SER A 140 6.77 7.32 2.45
N PHE A 141 5.66 6.68 2.76
CA PHE A 141 4.42 7.40 3.02
C PHE A 141 4.52 8.24 4.30
N ASN A 142 3.63 9.22 4.44
CA ASN A 142 3.45 9.90 5.71
C ASN A 142 2.89 8.94 6.79
N SER A 143 3.08 9.29 8.06
CA SER A 143 2.70 8.44 9.19
C SER A 143 1.24 7.98 9.21
N PRO A 144 0.22 8.79 8.86
CA PRO A 144 -1.17 8.33 8.80
C PRO A 144 -1.40 7.13 7.88
N VAL A 145 -0.73 7.05 6.74
CA VAL A 145 -0.81 5.87 5.87
C VAL A 145 -0.32 4.62 6.60
N TRP A 146 0.87 4.70 7.22
CA TRP A 146 1.42 3.58 7.99
C TRP A 146 0.55 3.17 9.17
N PHE A 147 -0.14 4.13 9.79
CA PHE A 147 -1.01 3.86 10.95
C PHE A 147 -2.36 3.29 10.57
N ASN A 148 -2.98 3.71 9.48
CA ASN A 148 -4.40 3.50 9.25
C ASN A 148 -4.72 2.62 8.05
N VAL A 149 -3.91 2.69 6.95
CA VAL A 149 -4.27 1.99 5.72
C VAL A 149 -4.30 0.48 5.93
N GLY A 150 -5.39 -0.15 5.48
CA GLY A 150 -5.61 -1.58 5.62
C GLY A 150 -5.92 -2.07 7.04
N THR A 151 -6.19 -1.16 7.97
CA THR A 151 -6.68 -1.51 9.32
C THR A 151 -8.21 -1.44 9.38
N PRO A 152 -8.86 -2.03 10.42
CA PRO A 152 -10.31 -1.90 10.63
C PRO A 152 -10.77 -0.47 10.99
N GLN A 153 -9.85 0.42 11.31
CA GLN A 153 -10.15 1.81 11.67
C GLN A 153 -10.55 2.63 10.43
N PRO A 154 -11.26 3.76 10.60
CA PRO A 154 -11.51 4.69 9.50
C PRO A 154 -10.22 5.06 8.80
N GLN A 155 -10.22 4.97 7.47
CA GLN A 155 -9.01 5.19 6.69
C GLN A 155 -8.67 6.67 6.66
N GLN A 156 -7.44 7.02 7.06
CA GLN A 156 -6.91 8.37 7.08
C GLN A 156 -5.52 8.37 6.47
N VAL A 157 -5.35 9.11 5.39
CA VAL A 157 -4.10 9.11 4.60
C VAL A 157 -3.38 10.46 4.60
N SER A 158 -4.02 11.52 5.14
CA SER A 158 -3.45 12.86 5.19
C SER A 158 -2.82 13.14 6.55
N ALA A 159 -1.66 13.78 6.57
CA ALA A 159 -0.92 14.11 7.79
C ALA A 159 -1.34 15.45 8.40
N CYS A 160 -1.87 16.36 7.59
CA CYS A 160 -2.19 17.72 8.00
C CYS A 160 -3.59 18.10 7.57
N PHE A 161 -4.29 18.83 8.46
CA PHE A 161 -5.61 19.37 8.22
C PHE A 161 -5.61 20.86 8.58
N ILE A 162 -6.28 21.65 7.77
CA ILE A 162 -6.58 23.04 8.08
C ILE A 162 -8.07 23.11 8.40
N LEU A 163 -8.38 23.46 9.64
CA LEU A 163 -9.75 23.64 10.11
C LEU A 163 -10.02 25.13 10.27
N ALA A 164 -11.19 25.59 9.84
CA ALA A 164 -11.71 26.88 10.18
C ALA A 164 -12.38 26.80 11.56
N VAL A 165 -12.00 27.69 12.44
CA VAL A 165 -12.58 27.80 13.78
C VAL A 165 -13.16 29.20 13.91
N ASP A 166 -14.45 29.29 14.21
CA ASP A 166 -15.11 30.55 14.55
C ASP A 166 -14.80 30.94 16.01
N ASP A 167 -14.84 32.23 16.30
CA ASP A 167 -14.59 32.74 17.66
C ASP A 167 -15.82 32.43 18.57
N SER A 168 -15.96 31.13 18.88
CA SER A 168 -16.99 30.63 19.80
C SER A 168 -16.49 29.39 20.52
N MET A 169 -16.95 29.18 21.76
CA MET A 169 -16.61 27.99 22.53
C MET A 169 -17.17 26.68 21.92
N GLU A 170 -18.17 26.77 21.07
CA GLU A 170 -18.76 25.63 20.36
C GLU A 170 -17.92 25.19 19.18
N SER A 171 -17.11 26.11 18.61
CA SER A 171 -16.28 25.86 17.44
C SER A 171 -14.87 25.36 17.80
N ILE A 172 -14.45 25.57 19.06
CA ILE A 172 -13.15 25.16 19.59
C ILE A 172 -13.25 23.74 20.18
#